data_0a3bbfd9779757475f8e37e82131f210
#
_entry.id   0a3bbfd9779757475f8e37e82131f210
#
_cell.length_a   1.000
_cell.length_b   1.000
_cell.length_c   1.000
_cell.angle_alpha   90.00
_cell.angle_beta   90.00
_cell.angle_gamma   90.00
#
_symmetry.space_group_name_H-M   'P 1'
#
loop_
_entity.id
_entity.type
_entity.pdbx_description
1 polymer ?
#
loop_
_entity_poly.entity_id
_entity_poly.type
_entity_poly.pdbx_seq_one_letter_code
_entity_poly.pdbx_strand_id
1 'polypeptide(L)'
;MSSTIYPTGTTIYNPEKAWSGYTLMPIPKIGAVLIDMNGNVVKVWKDFQGFPNKLLPGGYCMGSLGVRDNEYSYQDQTDVAQIDWDGNVVWKFNKKELIEDEGHEPEWMARQHHDYQREGNPVGYYVPDMECKTDSGNTLILCHETIHNHKISDKQLLDDVFVEVDWEGNIVWEWRVSEHFRELGFSQAAKNVLFRNPNQHFTKNGELGDWMHINSMSTLGPNKWYDQGDERFHPDNIIWDAREANIMAITDKKSGKIVWQIGPDFTATKEMRKIGQIIGQHHCHMIPKGLPGEGNILLFDNGGWAGYGLPDRMSTDGTKVDIRDHSRILEINPVTLKVVWSYTASDNVTGMMPIIVNTTFYSQLISSAQRLPNGNTLITEGCFSRIFEVTKDKEIVWEYRAPFTKESPGQFVYRAYRYPYDYVPQLDKPEEVPVERLEVETFRVPGAAPGMLDHFTTVPEAKGYTSNLDACVTDDQIDDSSTDPDDEVTGAKF
;
A
#
# COMPACT_ATOMS: atom_id res chain seq x y z
N MET A 1 -20.48 -1.33 -2.98
CA MET A 1 -19.62 -2.38 -2.40
C MET A 1 -19.19 -3.28 -3.53
N SER A 2 -17.92 -3.34 -3.86
CA SER A 2 -17.43 -4.31 -4.83
C SER A 2 -17.49 -5.69 -4.18
N SER A 3 -18.31 -6.57 -4.71
CA SER A 3 -18.26 -7.97 -4.35
C SER A 3 -16.93 -8.54 -4.79
N THR A 4 -16.24 -9.22 -3.91
CA THR A 4 -15.01 -9.90 -4.24
C THR A 4 -15.34 -11.28 -4.77
N ILE A 5 -14.70 -11.62 -5.90
CA ILE A 5 -14.82 -12.95 -6.50
C ILE A 5 -13.99 -14.02 -5.78
N TYR A 6 -13.11 -13.62 -4.84
CA TYR A 6 -12.26 -14.53 -4.10
C TYR A 6 -12.89 -14.86 -2.74
N PRO A 7 -12.86 -16.12 -2.28
CA PRO A 7 -13.15 -16.43 -0.89
C PRO A 7 -12.16 -15.73 0.03
N THR A 8 -12.54 -15.50 1.28
CA THR A 8 -11.66 -14.92 2.32
C THR A 8 -10.81 -16.00 2.97
N GLY A 9 -9.73 -15.59 3.63
CA GLY A 9 -8.74 -16.48 4.21
C GLY A 9 -7.64 -16.85 3.21
N THR A 10 -6.88 -17.89 3.51
CA THR A 10 -5.86 -18.45 2.61
C THR A 10 -6.53 -19.27 1.52
N THR A 11 -6.35 -18.89 0.27
CA THR A 11 -6.99 -19.50 -0.90
C THR A 11 -6.02 -20.32 -1.75
N ILE A 12 -4.71 -20.08 -1.57
CA ILE A 12 -3.62 -20.85 -2.18
C ILE A 12 -2.49 -20.93 -1.16
N TYR A 13 -1.95 -22.11 -0.94
CA TYR A 13 -0.71 -22.29 -0.20
C TYR A 13 0.05 -23.53 -0.66
N ASN A 14 1.21 -23.31 -1.26
CA ASN A 14 2.18 -24.32 -1.61
C ASN A 14 3.41 -24.19 -0.70
N PRO A 15 3.54 -25.00 0.38
CA PRO A 15 4.64 -24.90 1.34
C PRO A 15 6.04 -25.17 0.76
N GLU A 16 6.11 -25.90 -0.37
CA GLU A 16 7.41 -26.20 -1.01
C GLU A 16 7.98 -24.99 -1.76
N LYS A 17 7.12 -24.06 -2.18
CA LYS A 17 7.50 -22.90 -3.01
C LYS A 17 7.39 -21.58 -2.29
N ALA A 18 6.48 -21.44 -1.35
CA ALA A 18 6.28 -20.22 -0.58
C ALA A 18 7.36 -20.06 0.50
N TRP A 19 7.66 -18.84 0.88
CA TRP A 19 8.51 -18.54 2.01
C TRP A 19 7.68 -18.44 3.29
N SER A 20 7.87 -19.40 4.19
CA SER A 20 7.09 -19.54 5.42
C SER A 20 7.41 -18.46 6.45
N GLY A 21 6.37 -17.99 7.16
CA GLY A 21 6.50 -16.99 8.20
C GLY A 21 5.16 -16.38 8.61
N TYR A 22 5.22 -15.41 9.52
CA TYR A 22 4.06 -14.62 9.90
C TYR A 22 3.89 -13.42 8.98
N THR A 23 2.65 -13.09 8.64
CA THR A 23 2.32 -11.88 7.86
C THR A 23 1.62 -10.87 8.76
N LEU A 24 2.22 -9.68 8.91
CA LEU A 24 1.66 -8.55 9.65
C LEU A 24 0.95 -7.60 8.70
N MET A 25 -0.23 -7.13 9.09
CA MET A 25 -1.00 -6.15 8.32
C MET A 25 -1.79 -5.21 9.24
N PRO A 26 -1.89 -3.91 8.91
CA PRO A 26 -2.83 -2.99 9.55
C PRO A 26 -4.25 -3.24 9.02
N ILE A 27 -5.21 -3.38 9.93
CA ILE A 27 -6.63 -3.43 9.59
C ILE A 27 -7.31 -2.24 10.25
N PRO A 28 -7.84 -1.28 9.48
CA PRO A 28 -8.49 -0.10 10.02
C PRO A 28 -9.58 -0.46 11.04
N LYS A 29 -9.62 0.26 12.16
CA LYS A 29 -10.54 0.06 13.29
C LYS A 29 -10.34 -1.23 14.10
N ILE A 30 -9.46 -2.13 13.70
CA ILE A 30 -9.08 -3.31 14.47
C ILE A 30 -7.71 -3.09 15.12
N GLY A 31 -6.71 -2.75 14.32
CA GLY A 31 -5.33 -2.59 14.75
C GLY A 31 -4.35 -3.41 13.92
N ALA A 32 -3.20 -3.74 14.48
CA ALA A 32 -2.21 -4.58 13.84
C ALA A 32 -2.57 -6.06 13.99
N VAL A 33 -2.70 -6.77 12.87
CA VAL A 33 -3.11 -8.19 12.82
C VAL A 33 -1.95 -9.02 12.26
N LEU A 34 -1.58 -10.06 13.01
CA LEU A 34 -0.56 -11.04 12.62
C LEU A 34 -1.23 -12.37 12.31
N ILE A 35 -0.94 -12.93 11.14
CA ILE A 35 -1.46 -14.23 10.70
C ILE A 35 -0.34 -15.21 10.37
N ASP A 36 -0.64 -16.50 10.48
CA ASP A 36 0.21 -17.58 9.96
C ASP A 36 -0.02 -17.84 8.46
N MET A 37 0.66 -18.82 7.89
CA MET A 37 0.57 -19.17 6.47
C MET A 37 -0.81 -19.73 6.08
N ASN A 38 -1.55 -20.32 7.01
CA ASN A 38 -2.91 -20.82 6.79
C ASN A 38 -3.99 -19.76 7.01
N GLY A 39 -3.57 -18.51 7.35
CA GLY A 39 -4.46 -17.37 7.54
C GLY A 39 -5.13 -17.33 8.91
N ASN A 40 -4.67 -18.15 9.86
CA ASN A 40 -5.13 -18.05 11.24
C ASN A 40 -4.57 -16.79 11.89
N VAL A 41 -5.42 -16.03 12.57
CA VAL A 41 -4.99 -14.88 13.36
C VAL A 41 -4.29 -15.38 14.62
N VAL A 42 -2.99 -15.08 14.74
CA VAL A 42 -2.16 -15.51 15.89
C VAL A 42 -1.97 -14.40 16.90
N LYS A 43 -2.10 -13.13 16.49
CA LYS A 43 -2.03 -11.96 17.37
C LYS A 43 -2.81 -10.80 16.79
N VAL A 44 -3.44 -10.03 17.68
CA VAL A 44 -4.01 -8.72 17.38
C VAL A 44 -3.53 -7.73 18.45
N TRP A 45 -2.84 -6.68 18.03
CA TRP A 45 -2.64 -5.49 18.87
C TRP A 45 -3.79 -4.53 18.59
N LYS A 46 -4.83 -4.67 19.42
CA LYS A 46 -6.07 -3.94 19.25
C LYS A 46 -5.86 -2.43 19.37
N ASP A 47 -6.53 -1.67 18.50
CA ASP A 47 -6.49 -0.21 18.42
C ASP A 47 -5.08 0.37 18.16
N PHE A 48 -4.06 -0.46 17.94
CA PHE A 48 -2.73 -0.04 17.55
C PHE A 48 -2.68 0.17 16.03
N GLN A 49 -2.72 1.41 15.62
CA GLN A 49 -2.80 1.77 14.21
C GLN A 49 -1.45 1.62 13.51
N GLY A 50 -1.47 1.40 12.22
CA GLY A 50 -0.28 1.29 11.41
C GLY A 50 -0.46 1.90 10.04
N PHE A 51 0.51 2.70 9.68
CA PHE A 51 0.55 3.29 8.37
C PHE A 51 2.02 3.35 7.90
N PRO A 52 2.61 2.12 7.69
CA PRO A 52 2.19 0.74 8.01
C PRO A 52 2.45 0.32 9.47
N ASN A 53 2.11 -0.92 9.87
CA ASN A 53 2.73 -1.59 11.00
C ASN A 53 4.00 -2.33 10.57
N LYS A 54 5.01 -2.39 11.45
CA LYS A 54 6.26 -3.10 11.23
C LYS A 54 6.59 -3.97 12.44
N LEU A 55 6.96 -5.23 12.19
CA LEU A 55 7.38 -6.15 13.24
C LEU A 55 8.91 -6.02 13.43
N LEU A 56 9.34 -6.00 14.67
CA LEU A 56 10.76 -6.05 15.04
C LEU A 56 11.06 -7.40 15.70
N PRO A 57 12.35 -7.83 15.71
CA PRO A 57 12.76 -9.05 16.39
C PRO A 57 12.32 -9.04 17.85
N GLY A 58 11.91 -10.21 18.37
CA GLY A 58 11.42 -10.36 19.75
C GLY A 58 9.91 -10.13 19.91
N GLY A 59 9.16 -9.99 18.82
CA GLY A 59 7.71 -9.83 18.84
C GLY A 59 7.26 -8.40 19.13
N TYR A 60 8.15 -7.41 18.99
CA TYR A 60 7.76 -6.00 19.09
C TYR A 60 7.03 -5.55 17.82
N CYS A 61 6.09 -4.62 17.98
CA CYS A 61 5.37 -4.01 16.85
C CYS A 61 5.55 -2.49 16.87
N MET A 62 5.82 -1.92 15.71
CA MET A 62 5.81 -0.47 15.52
C MET A 62 4.53 -0.02 14.80
N GLY A 63 4.06 1.16 15.17
CA GLY A 63 2.86 1.79 14.64
C GLY A 63 2.59 3.12 15.33
N SER A 64 1.31 3.42 15.54
CA SER A 64 0.85 4.62 16.27
C SER A 64 -0.25 4.26 17.27
N LEU A 65 -0.28 4.99 18.37
CA LEU A 65 -1.30 4.89 19.41
C LEU A 65 -2.51 5.76 19.12
N GLY A 66 -2.39 6.74 18.24
CA GLY A 66 -3.47 7.67 17.93
C GLY A 66 -3.39 8.28 16.54
N VAL A 67 -4.53 8.78 16.09
CA VAL A 67 -4.71 9.48 14.81
C VAL A 67 -5.31 10.85 15.12
N ARG A 68 -4.76 11.92 14.58
CA ARG A 68 -5.36 13.24 14.65
C ARG A 68 -6.71 13.23 13.94
N ASP A 69 -7.70 13.92 14.49
CA ASP A 69 -9.03 13.98 13.91
C ASP A 69 -8.97 14.48 12.44
N ASN A 70 -9.62 13.73 11.54
CA ASN A 70 -9.66 14.04 10.12
C ASN A 70 -10.35 15.39 9.80
N GLU A 71 -11.10 15.96 10.71
CA GLU A 71 -11.64 17.33 10.57
C GLU A 71 -10.51 18.36 10.53
N TYR A 72 -9.36 18.09 11.16
CA TYR A 72 -8.23 19.03 11.28
C TYR A 72 -7.01 18.63 10.46
N SER A 73 -6.92 17.36 10.04
CA SER A 73 -5.75 16.87 9.33
C SER A 73 -6.10 15.95 8.18
N TYR A 74 -5.08 15.66 7.37
CA TYR A 74 -5.12 14.64 6.36
C TYR A 74 -4.06 13.58 6.69
N GLN A 75 -4.52 12.44 7.25
CA GLN A 75 -3.71 11.24 7.56
C GLN A 75 -2.62 11.39 8.65
N ASP A 76 -2.64 12.45 9.45
CA ASP A 76 -1.66 12.64 10.52
C ASP A 76 -1.85 11.61 11.65
N GLN A 77 -0.82 10.85 11.99
CA GLN A 77 -0.74 10.07 13.22
C GLN A 77 -0.18 10.96 14.34
N THR A 78 -0.68 10.77 15.58
CA THR A 78 -0.23 11.58 16.71
C THR A 78 1.18 11.26 17.14
N ASP A 79 1.61 10.00 16.92
CA ASP A 79 2.92 9.51 17.33
C ASP A 79 3.46 8.42 16.41
N VAL A 80 4.70 8.02 16.65
CA VAL A 80 5.28 6.73 16.27
C VAL A 80 5.65 6.01 17.55
N ALA A 81 5.15 4.80 17.72
CA ALA A 81 5.37 4.01 18.92
C ALA A 81 5.88 2.60 18.60
N GLN A 82 6.69 2.08 19.51
CA GLN A 82 7.06 0.68 19.60
C GLN A 82 6.39 0.08 20.82
N ILE A 83 5.66 -1.01 20.64
CA ILE A 83 5.04 -1.78 21.72
C ILE A 83 5.61 -3.19 21.77
N ASP A 84 5.58 -3.78 22.97
CA ASP A 84 5.95 -5.17 23.15
C ASP A 84 4.82 -6.13 22.74
N TRP A 85 5.05 -7.43 22.94
CA TRP A 85 4.04 -8.46 22.65
C TRP A 85 2.74 -8.26 23.42
N ASP A 86 2.80 -7.77 24.65
CA ASP A 86 1.64 -7.56 25.51
C ASP A 86 0.94 -6.21 25.29
N GLY A 87 1.51 -5.35 24.42
CA GLY A 87 0.98 -4.03 24.08
C GLY A 87 1.51 -2.90 24.97
N ASN A 88 2.52 -3.15 25.81
CA ASN A 88 3.14 -2.09 26.59
C ASN A 88 4.03 -1.23 25.70
N VAL A 89 3.98 0.08 25.88
CA VAL A 89 4.81 1.04 25.15
C VAL A 89 6.26 0.94 25.60
N VAL A 90 7.13 0.58 24.67
CA VAL A 90 8.60 0.50 24.88
C VAL A 90 9.29 1.80 24.49
N TRP A 91 8.84 2.39 23.39
CA TRP A 91 9.36 3.65 22.86
C TRP A 91 8.26 4.43 22.17
N LYS A 92 8.35 5.76 22.22
CA LYS A 92 7.38 6.64 21.57
C LYS A 92 8.01 7.99 21.22
N PHE A 93 7.68 8.47 20.02
CA PHE A 93 7.96 9.84 19.60
C PHE A 93 6.69 10.56 19.18
N ASN A 94 6.46 11.76 19.75
CA ASN A 94 5.35 12.66 19.36
C ASN A 94 5.73 14.15 19.43
N LYS A 95 6.99 14.47 19.76
CA LYS A 95 7.41 15.85 20.07
C LYS A 95 7.92 16.62 18.85
N LYS A 96 7.22 16.54 17.70
CA LYS A 96 7.59 17.34 16.54
C LYS A 96 6.92 18.72 16.56
N GLU A 97 5.62 18.79 16.78
CA GLU A 97 4.84 20.01 16.71
C GLU A 97 3.77 20.02 17.81
N LEU A 98 3.58 21.19 18.46
CA LEU A 98 2.47 21.42 19.37
C LEU A 98 1.24 21.84 18.55
N ILE A 99 0.19 21.03 18.56
CA ILE A 99 -1.02 21.25 17.79
C ILE A 99 -2.11 21.79 18.72
N GLU A 100 -2.77 22.83 18.27
CA GLU A 100 -3.89 23.48 18.96
C GLU A 100 -5.13 23.41 18.07
N ASP A 101 -5.87 22.31 18.13
CA ASP A 101 -7.11 22.13 17.36
C ASP A 101 -8.30 22.66 18.16
N GLU A 102 -9.24 23.36 17.51
CA GLU A 102 -10.41 23.94 18.17
C GLU A 102 -11.24 22.88 18.88
N GLY A 103 -11.47 23.07 20.18
CA GLY A 103 -12.22 22.12 21.01
C GLY A 103 -11.40 20.96 21.59
N HIS A 104 -10.09 20.96 21.37
CA HIS A 104 -9.13 20.02 21.95
C HIS A 104 -8.11 20.75 22.81
N GLU A 105 -7.56 20.08 23.82
CA GLU A 105 -6.41 20.59 24.56
C GLU A 105 -5.17 20.53 23.66
N PRO A 106 -4.24 21.50 23.77
CA PRO A 106 -2.99 21.47 23.00
C PRO A 106 -2.22 20.17 23.23
N GLU A 107 -1.83 19.50 22.13
CA GLU A 107 -1.15 18.23 22.19
C GLU A 107 0.10 18.22 21.29
N TRP A 108 1.20 17.66 21.81
CA TRP A 108 2.38 17.39 21.00
C TRP A 108 2.16 16.20 20.07
N MET A 109 2.33 16.41 18.77
CA MET A 109 2.13 15.39 17.75
C MET A 109 3.36 15.20 16.87
N ALA A 110 3.61 13.98 16.44
CA ALA A 110 4.61 13.66 15.41
C ALA A 110 4.14 14.11 14.01
N ARG A 111 2.84 14.12 13.78
CA ARG A 111 2.23 14.28 12.46
C ARG A 111 2.81 13.30 11.45
N GLN A 112 3.10 12.05 11.92
CA GLN A 112 3.61 10.97 11.08
C GLN A 112 2.54 10.51 10.09
N HIS A 113 2.98 10.20 8.89
CA HIS A 113 2.15 9.54 7.88
C HIS A 113 2.98 8.55 7.07
N HIS A 114 2.34 7.57 6.46
CA HIS A 114 2.81 6.63 5.45
C HIS A 114 4.06 5.81 5.76
N ASP A 115 5.13 6.33 6.37
CA ASP A 115 6.33 5.53 6.61
C ASP A 115 7.20 6.02 7.78
N TYR A 116 7.99 5.11 8.33
CA TYR A 116 9.04 5.35 9.31
C TYR A 116 10.03 4.18 9.26
N GLN A 117 11.28 4.39 9.69
CA GLN A 117 12.33 3.38 9.63
C GLN A 117 13.21 3.40 10.88
N ARG A 118 13.28 2.27 11.61
CA ARG A 118 14.21 2.08 12.72
C ARG A 118 15.58 1.66 12.20
N GLU A 119 16.65 2.19 12.79
CA GLU A 119 18.05 1.83 12.51
C GLU A 119 18.31 0.32 12.65
N GLY A 120 19.26 -0.19 11.85
CA GLY A 120 19.69 -1.59 11.82
C GLY A 120 19.20 -2.36 10.59
N ASN A 121 18.11 -1.95 9.98
CA ASN A 121 17.56 -2.53 8.76
C ASN A 121 17.08 -1.37 7.85
N PRO A 122 17.50 -1.30 6.57
CA PRO A 122 17.15 -0.20 5.68
C PRO A 122 15.68 -0.18 5.25
N VAL A 123 14.95 -1.28 5.41
CA VAL A 123 13.53 -1.41 5.04
C VAL A 123 12.69 -1.92 6.22
N GLY A 124 11.36 -1.88 6.09
CA GLY A 124 10.45 -2.27 7.15
C GLY A 124 10.14 -3.76 7.26
N TYR A 125 10.77 -4.60 6.43
CA TYR A 125 10.54 -6.04 6.39
C TYR A 125 11.84 -6.82 6.65
N TYR A 126 11.71 -8.13 6.85
CA TYR A 126 12.84 -9.01 7.16
C TYR A 126 13.91 -9.01 6.05
N VAL A 127 15.15 -8.83 6.45
CA VAL A 127 16.35 -8.96 5.63
C VAL A 127 17.33 -9.87 6.37
N PRO A 128 17.87 -10.92 5.74
CA PRO A 128 18.89 -11.76 6.37
C PRO A 128 20.08 -10.94 6.86
N ASP A 129 20.57 -11.26 8.04
CA ASP A 129 21.73 -10.62 8.69
C ASP A 129 21.57 -9.10 8.99
N MET A 130 20.34 -8.58 8.93
CA MET A 130 20.02 -7.20 9.28
C MET A 130 18.82 -7.17 10.21
N GLU A 131 19.01 -6.59 11.40
CA GLU A 131 17.94 -6.48 12.40
C GLU A 131 17.74 -5.02 12.82
N CYS A 132 16.47 -4.61 12.89
CA CYS A 132 16.12 -3.35 13.52
C CYS A 132 16.52 -3.35 15.00
N LYS A 133 17.07 -2.24 15.48
CA LYS A 133 17.34 -2.06 16.90
C LYS A 133 16.01 -1.95 17.67
N THR A 134 15.92 -2.62 18.80
CA THR A 134 14.70 -2.71 19.61
C THR A 134 14.78 -1.95 20.95
N ASP A 135 15.99 -1.56 21.36
CA ASP A 135 16.29 -0.89 22.62
C ASP A 135 17.19 0.35 22.46
N SER A 136 17.44 0.76 21.23
CA SER A 136 18.34 1.87 20.90
C SER A 136 18.15 2.30 19.43
N GLY A 137 19.02 3.20 18.98
CA GLY A 137 19.14 3.61 17.57
C GLY A 137 18.17 4.69 17.14
N ASN A 138 18.49 5.28 16.01
CA ASN A 138 17.68 6.34 15.42
C ASN A 138 16.43 5.80 14.74
N THR A 139 15.43 6.66 14.59
CA THR A 139 14.22 6.39 13.79
C THR A 139 14.04 7.51 12.80
N LEU A 140 14.04 7.16 11.51
CA LEU A 140 13.66 8.06 10.43
C LEU A 140 12.13 8.02 10.29
N ILE A 141 11.48 9.19 10.23
CA ILE A 141 10.02 9.34 10.28
C ILE A 141 9.60 10.29 9.16
N LEU A 142 8.60 9.91 8.39
CA LEU A 142 7.93 10.76 7.43
C LEU A 142 6.81 11.51 8.13
N CYS A 143 6.88 12.84 8.14
CA CYS A 143 5.96 13.73 8.86
C CYS A 143 5.35 14.76 7.92
N HIS A 144 4.18 15.27 8.27
CA HIS A 144 3.63 16.48 7.66
C HIS A 144 4.05 17.76 8.39
N GLU A 145 4.08 18.84 7.62
CA GLU A 145 4.19 20.21 8.11
C GLU A 145 3.26 21.12 7.30
N THR A 146 2.52 21.99 7.99
CA THR A 146 1.62 22.93 7.30
C THR A 146 2.38 24.21 7.02
N ILE A 147 2.54 24.58 5.73
CA ILE A 147 3.35 25.73 5.31
C ILE A 147 2.63 26.66 4.33
N HIS A 148 3.14 27.88 4.22
CA HIS A 148 2.84 28.80 3.11
C HIS A 148 4.12 29.06 2.30
N ASN A 149 4.11 28.66 1.02
CA ASN A 149 5.25 28.85 0.12
C ASN A 149 4.78 29.36 -1.24
N HIS A 150 4.75 30.66 -1.43
CA HIS A 150 4.30 31.30 -2.68
C HIS A 150 5.18 31.00 -3.91
N LYS A 151 6.31 30.32 -3.76
CA LYS A 151 7.09 29.82 -4.90
C LYS A 151 6.47 28.55 -5.49
N ILE A 152 5.66 27.82 -4.71
CA ILE A 152 4.99 26.58 -5.07
C ILE A 152 3.52 26.85 -5.33
N SER A 153 2.80 27.48 -4.37
CA SER A 153 1.38 27.73 -4.45
C SER A 153 0.98 28.99 -3.71
N ASP A 154 -0.12 29.63 -4.14
CA ASP A 154 -0.82 30.69 -3.39
C ASP A 154 -1.72 30.11 -2.28
N LYS A 155 -1.84 28.80 -2.21
CA LYS A 155 -2.60 28.04 -1.22
C LYS A 155 -1.71 27.53 -0.10
N GLN A 156 -2.32 27.21 1.03
CA GLN A 156 -1.66 26.52 2.12
C GLN A 156 -1.27 25.11 1.67
N LEU A 157 -0.05 24.70 1.98
CA LEU A 157 0.50 23.38 1.61
C LEU A 157 0.62 22.50 2.83
N LEU A 158 0.37 21.23 2.62
CA LEU A 158 0.79 20.15 3.48
C LEU A 158 2.10 19.60 2.91
N ASP A 159 3.20 19.91 3.58
CA ASP A 159 4.55 19.56 3.11
C ASP A 159 5.03 18.27 3.74
N ASP A 160 5.75 17.46 2.97
CA ASP A 160 6.38 16.23 3.44
C ASP A 160 7.76 16.55 4.02
N VAL A 161 7.99 16.10 5.24
CA VAL A 161 9.24 16.31 5.99
C VAL A 161 9.81 14.99 6.47
N PHE A 162 11.06 14.73 6.17
CA PHE A 162 11.79 13.61 6.77
C PHE A 162 12.43 14.08 8.07
N VAL A 163 12.15 13.38 9.15
CA VAL A 163 12.66 13.68 10.49
C VAL A 163 13.39 12.45 11.01
N GLU A 164 14.63 12.60 11.41
CA GLU A 164 15.34 11.54 12.13
C GLU A 164 15.45 11.91 13.60
N VAL A 165 15.04 10.99 14.46
CA VAL A 165 15.09 11.15 15.92
C VAL A 165 15.98 10.09 16.55
N ASP A 166 16.71 10.46 17.60
CA ASP A 166 17.45 9.52 18.42
C ASP A 166 16.52 8.72 19.34
N TRP A 167 17.08 7.80 20.11
CA TRP A 167 16.31 6.97 21.04
C TRP A 167 15.64 7.80 22.14
N GLU A 168 16.25 8.89 22.56
CA GLU A 168 15.76 9.83 23.58
C GLU A 168 14.64 10.74 23.04
N GLY A 169 14.39 10.71 21.73
CA GLY A 169 13.37 11.52 21.06
C GLY A 169 13.84 12.92 20.67
N ASN A 170 15.17 13.16 20.60
CA ASN A 170 15.69 14.40 20.06
C ASN A 170 15.76 14.33 18.54
N ILE A 171 15.32 15.39 17.84
CA ILE A 171 15.47 15.51 16.40
C ILE A 171 16.94 15.77 16.08
N VAL A 172 17.57 14.85 15.30
CA VAL A 172 18.99 14.92 14.94
C VAL A 172 19.22 15.29 13.47
N TRP A 173 18.19 15.16 12.63
CA TRP A 173 18.23 15.55 11.23
C TRP A 173 16.82 15.81 10.68
N GLU A 174 16.69 16.77 9.75
CA GLU A 174 15.46 17.07 9.05
C GLU A 174 15.73 17.42 7.57
N TRP A 175 14.74 17.13 6.72
CA TRP A 175 14.74 17.51 5.31
C TRP A 175 13.31 17.77 4.83
N ARG A 176 13.08 18.87 4.08
CA ARG A 176 11.77 19.30 3.60
C ARG A 176 11.72 19.31 2.10
N VAL A 177 10.72 18.65 1.50
CA VAL A 177 10.62 18.57 0.04
C VAL A 177 10.37 19.92 -0.61
N SER A 178 9.66 20.84 0.07
CA SER A 178 9.38 22.18 -0.47
C SER A 178 10.62 23.04 -0.68
N GLU A 179 11.70 22.79 0.04
CA GLU A 179 12.99 23.50 -0.14
C GLU A 179 13.68 23.10 -1.45
N HIS A 180 13.31 21.94 -2.02
CA HIS A 180 13.88 21.33 -3.22
C HIS A 180 12.99 21.44 -4.46
N PHE A 181 11.92 22.24 -4.42
CA PHE A 181 10.94 22.39 -5.50
C PHE A 181 11.55 22.58 -6.89
N ARG A 182 12.68 23.29 -6.99
CA ARG A 182 13.36 23.53 -8.26
C ARG A 182 14.06 22.31 -8.83
N GLU A 183 14.44 21.36 -7.97
CA GLU A 183 15.15 20.13 -8.33
C GLU A 183 14.19 19.05 -8.86
N LEU A 184 12.89 19.14 -8.53
CA LEU A 184 11.88 18.14 -8.83
C LEU A 184 11.50 17.99 -10.31
N GLY A 185 11.92 18.94 -11.17
CA GLY A 185 11.77 18.79 -12.62
C GLY A 185 10.36 19.00 -13.17
N PHE A 186 9.45 19.62 -12.44
CA PHE A 186 8.11 19.93 -12.91
C PHE A 186 8.10 20.80 -14.18
N SER A 187 7.27 20.44 -15.15
CA SER A 187 7.00 21.26 -16.32
C SER A 187 6.34 22.59 -15.92
N GLN A 188 6.36 23.59 -16.83
CA GLN A 188 5.67 24.86 -16.56
C GLN A 188 4.16 24.67 -16.38
N ALA A 189 3.55 23.71 -17.12
CA ALA A 189 2.13 23.38 -16.96
C ALA A 189 1.86 22.85 -15.54
N ALA A 190 2.66 21.89 -15.08
CA ALA A 190 2.56 21.33 -13.74
C ALA A 190 2.73 22.40 -12.65
N LYS A 191 3.73 23.29 -12.79
CA LYS A 191 3.93 24.43 -11.87
C LYS A 191 2.73 25.35 -11.80
N ASN A 192 2.12 25.66 -12.95
CA ASN A 192 0.93 26.49 -13.03
C ASN A 192 -0.30 25.84 -12.36
N VAL A 193 -0.40 24.51 -12.43
CA VAL A 193 -1.46 23.74 -11.75
C VAL A 193 -1.21 23.76 -10.25
N LEU A 194 -0.01 23.36 -9.81
CA LEU A 194 0.38 23.38 -8.40
C LEU A 194 0.15 24.73 -7.73
N PHE A 195 0.44 25.80 -8.45
CA PHE A 195 0.23 27.16 -7.93
C PHE A 195 -1.24 27.43 -7.58
N ARG A 196 -2.18 26.93 -8.40
CA ARG A 196 -3.63 27.15 -8.25
C ARG A 196 -4.33 26.05 -7.45
N ASN A 197 -3.91 24.81 -7.65
CA ASN A 197 -4.53 23.62 -7.05
C ASN A 197 -3.46 22.55 -6.72
N PRO A 198 -2.84 22.63 -5.54
CA PRO A 198 -1.84 21.66 -5.09
C PRO A 198 -2.46 20.40 -4.46
N ASN A 199 -3.43 19.74 -5.13
CA ASN A 199 -4.15 18.58 -4.59
C ASN A 199 -4.83 18.89 -3.24
N GLN A 200 -5.80 19.78 -3.26
CA GLN A 200 -6.43 20.31 -2.04
C GLN A 200 -7.35 19.32 -1.35
N HIS A 201 -7.25 19.30 -0.03
CA HIS A 201 -8.16 18.61 0.89
C HIS A 201 -8.83 19.62 1.82
N PHE A 202 -10.14 19.43 2.06
CA PHE A 202 -10.88 20.29 2.97
C PHE A 202 -10.71 19.78 4.40
N THR A 203 -10.33 20.66 5.28
CA THR A 203 -10.26 20.45 6.73
C THR A 203 -11.04 21.54 7.45
N LYS A 204 -11.26 21.41 8.76
CA LYS A 204 -11.94 22.43 9.58
C LYS A 204 -11.16 23.74 9.61
N ASN A 205 -9.85 23.67 9.47
CA ASN A 205 -8.95 24.82 9.42
C ASN A 205 -8.75 25.42 8.01
N GLY A 206 -9.52 24.94 7.01
CA GLY A 206 -9.46 25.42 5.64
C GLY A 206 -8.97 24.36 4.65
N GLU A 207 -8.43 24.80 3.52
CA GLU A 207 -7.91 23.94 2.47
C GLU A 207 -6.44 23.66 2.69
N LEU A 208 -6.04 22.37 2.69
CA LEU A 208 -4.66 21.90 2.71
C LEU A 208 -4.29 21.26 1.38
N GLY A 209 -3.20 21.72 0.78
CA GLY A 209 -2.65 21.14 -0.46
C GLY A 209 -1.64 20.06 -0.19
N ASP A 210 -2.03 18.82 -0.29
CA ASP A 210 -1.17 17.63 -0.18
C ASP A 210 -0.48 17.37 -1.53
N TRP A 211 0.50 18.19 -1.84
CA TRP A 211 1.01 18.38 -3.19
C TRP A 211 2.00 17.32 -3.69
N MET A 212 2.75 16.71 -2.80
CA MET A 212 3.66 15.60 -3.15
C MET A 212 3.08 14.25 -2.76
N HIS A 213 2.50 14.15 -1.58
CA HIS A 213 2.00 12.92 -1.00
C HIS A 213 3.06 11.82 -1.03
N ILE A 214 4.18 12.08 -0.35
CA ILE A 214 5.22 11.08 -0.19
C ILE A 214 4.65 9.92 0.63
N ASN A 215 4.75 8.70 0.13
CA ASN A 215 4.11 7.55 0.78
C ASN A 215 5.07 6.40 1.10
N SER A 216 6.32 6.50 0.71
CA SER A 216 7.37 5.60 1.19
C SER A 216 8.70 6.31 1.32
N MET A 217 9.46 5.88 2.31
CA MET A 217 10.76 6.44 2.64
C MET A 217 11.60 5.38 3.36
N SER A 218 12.85 5.21 2.93
CA SER A 218 13.80 4.32 3.59
C SER A 218 15.24 4.74 3.32
N THR A 219 16.18 4.33 4.18
CA THR A 219 17.59 4.42 3.82
C THR A 219 17.93 3.40 2.75
N LEU A 220 19.01 3.62 1.99
CA LEU A 220 19.44 2.64 0.99
C LEU A 220 20.10 1.41 1.62
N GLY A 221 20.78 1.60 2.75
CA GLY A 221 21.57 0.57 3.38
C GLY A 221 22.78 0.11 2.56
N PRO A 222 23.58 -0.84 3.07
CA PRO A 222 24.68 -1.42 2.33
C PRO A 222 24.24 -1.97 0.96
N ASN A 223 24.94 -1.59 -0.10
CA ASN A 223 24.58 -1.99 -1.45
C ASN A 223 25.78 -2.02 -2.41
N LYS A 224 25.65 -2.83 -3.45
CA LYS A 224 26.71 -3.06 -4.45
C LYS A 224 27.11 -1.81 -5.26
N TRP A 225 26.22 -0.84 -5.40
CA TRP A 225 26.51 0.34 -6.20
C TRP A 225 27.48 1.27 -5.48
N TYR A 226 27.26 1.49 -4.20
CA TYR A 226 28.19 2.21 -3.35
C TYR A 226 29.52 1.47 -3.22
N ASP A 227 29.49 0.14 -3.07
CA ASP A 227 30.69 -0.71 -3.04
C ASP A 227 31.52 -0.58 -4.36
N GLN A 228 30.88 -0.20 -5.48
CA GLN A 228 31.52 0.07 -6.78
C GLN A 228 31.92 1.55 -6.97
N GLY A 229 31.71 2.40 -5.97
CA GLY A 229 32.13 3.81 -5.97
C GLY A 229 31.08 4.80 -6.49
N ASP A 230 29.81 4.41 -6.59
CA ASP A 230 28.73 5.34 -6.97
C ASP A 230 28.13 6.00 -5.73
N GLU A 231 28.57 7.21 -5.43
CA GLU A 231 28.19 8.00 -4.25
C GLU A 231 26.69 8.34 -4.21
N ARG A 232 25.98 8.29 -5.31
CA ARG A 232 24.50 8.48 -5.32
C ARG A 232 23.80 7.46 -4.44
N PHE A 233 24.40 6.28 -4.27
CA PHE A 233 23.85 5.16 -3.52
C PHE A 233 24.53 4.97 -2.16
N HIS A 234 25.03 6.05 -1.55
CA HIS A 234 25.57 5.98 -0.18
C HIS A 234 24.54 5.34 0.77
N PRO A 235 24.92 4.41 1.66
CA PRO A 235 23.99 3.68 2.53
C PRO A 235 23.03 4.54 3.34
N ASP A 236 23.47 5.72 3.78
CA ASP A 236 22.65 6.64 4.56
C ASP A 236 21.72 7.50 3.72
N ASN A 237 21.88 7.52 2.39
CA ASN A 237 20.98 8.27 1.52
C ASN A 237 19.56 7.69 1.59
N ILE A 238 18.58 8.57 1.38
CA ILE A 238 17.18 8.26 1.56
C ILE A 238 16.51 8.15 0.21
N ILE A 239 15.93 6.98 -0.09
CA ILE A 239 15.03 6.76 -1.22
C ILE A 239 13.60 7.02 -0.77
N TRP A 240 12.84 7.68 -1.63
CA TRP A 240 11.45 8.04 -1.39
C TRP A 240 10.64 8.12 -2.68
N ASP A 241 9.32 8.08 -2.56
CA ASP A 241 8.42 8.31 -3.69
C ASP A 241 7.31 9.31 -3.34
N ALA A 242 6.93 10.11 -4.33
CA ALA A 242 5.85 11.08 -4.25
C ALA A 242 4.73 10.69 -5.21
N ARG A 243 3.61 10.27 -4.64
CA ARG A 243 2.47 9.74 -5.37
C ARG A 243 1.86 10.76 -6.32
N GLU A 244 1.51 11.94 -5.81
CA GLU A 244 0.80 12.97 -6.59
C GLU A 244 1.69 13.59 -7.68
N ALA A 245 3.00 13.49 -7.52
CA ALA A 245 3.98 14.01 -8.47
C ALA A 245 4.52 12.98 -9.47
N ASN A 246 4.24 11.69 -9.30
CA ASN A 246 4.85 10.59 -10.06
C ASN A 246 6.39 10.63 -10.02
N ILE A 247 6.96 10.92 -8.86
CA ILE A 247 8.41 11.04 -8.65
C ILE A 247 8.89 9.92 -7.73
N MET A 248 10.02 9.33 -8.07
CA MET A 248 10.85 8.52 -7.16
C MET A 248 12.24 9.14 -7.14
N ALA A 249 12.81 9.35 -5.96
CA ALA A 249 14.08 10.03 -5.84
C ALA A 249 14.95 9.49 -4.71
N ILE A 250 16.25 9.82 -4.77
CA ILE A 250 17.20 9.59 -3.70
C ILE A 250 17.79 10.94 -3.30
N THR A 251 17.68 11.24 -2.01
CA THR A 251 18.27 12.41 -1.38
C THR A 251 19.59 12.01 -0.72
N ASP A 252 20.66 12.71 -1.04
CA ASP A 252 21.93 12.63 -0.31
C ASP A 252 21.75 13.24 1.08
N LYS A 253 21.80 12.40 2.11
CA LYS A 253 21.51 12.82 3.49
C LYS A 253 22.45 13.91 3.99
N LYS A 254 23.70 13.91 3.55
CA LYS A 254 24.71 14.86 4.01
C LYS A 254 24.53 16.25 3.40
N SER A 255 24.24 16.32 2.09
CA SER A 255 24.10 17.61 1.38
C SER A 255 22.65 18.09 1.26
N GLY A 256 21.68 17.23 1.53
CA GLY A 256 20.25 17.48 1.31
C GLY A 256 19.83 17.45 -0.15
N LYS A 257 20.74 17.25 -1.12
CA LYS A 257 20.44 17.34 -2.56
C LYS A 257 19.80 16.05 -3.08
N ILE A 258 18.92 16.19 -4.06
CA ILE A 258 18.41 15.07 -4.83
C ILE A 258 19.52 14.63 -5.81
N VAL A 259 20.01 13.40 -5.67
CA VAL A 259 21.16 12.86 -6.43
C VAL A 259 20.76 11.81 -7.47
N TRP A 260 19.54 11.32 -7.42
CA TRP A 260 18.94 10.40 -8.38
C TRP A 260 17.42 10.61 -8.44
N GLN A 261 16.83 10.51 -9.64
CA GLN A 261 15.39 10.71 -9.81
C GLN A 261 14.85 10.01 -11.07
N ILE A 262 13.63 9.45 -10.95
CA ILE A 262 12.76 9.05 -12.06
C ILE A 262 11.45 9.85 -11.95
N GLY A 263 10.93 10.36 -13.08
CA GLY A 263 9.77 11.23 -13.13
C GLY A 263 10.10 12.69 -12.78
N PRO A 264 9.13 13.60 -12.86
CA PRO A 264 7.77 13.42 -13.37
C PRO A 264 7.70 13.28 -14.91
N ASP A 265 8.77 13.66 -15.64
CA ASP A 265 8.84 13.57 -17.10
C ASP A 265 9.44 12.22 -17.54
N PHE A 266 8.58 11.25 -17.84
CA PHE A 266 8.99 9.94 -18.35
C PHE A 266 9.38 9.96 -19.84
N THR A 267 9.32 11.10 -20.49
CA THR A 267 9.81 11.29 -21.88
C THR A 267 11.24 11.82 -21.95
N ALA A 268 11.80 12.23 -20.82
CA ALA A 268 13.11 12.90 -20.74
C ALA A 268 14.25 12.07 -21.35
N THR A 269 14.28 10.75 -21.12
CA THR A 269 15.31 9.86 -21.67
C THR A 269 14.70 8.67 -22.42
N LYS A 270 15.53 7.99 -23.23
CA LYS A 270 15.10 6.76 -23.92
C LYS A 270 14.80 5.63 -22.92
N GLU A 271 15.53 5.58 -21.84
CA GLU A 271 15.43 4.60 -20.78
C GLU A 271 14.11 4.80 -20.03
N MET A 272 13.76 6.04 -19.62
CA MET A 272 12.49 6.38 -18.98
C MET A 272 11.29 6.07 -19.89
N ARG A 273 11.40 6.39 -21.19
CA ARG A 273 10.33 6.00 -22.14
C ARG A 273 10.10 4.49 -22.23
N LYS A 274 11.15 3.67 -22.01
CA LYS A 274 11.01 2.20 -22.00
C LYS A 274 10.35 1.66 -20.73
N ILE A 275 10.58 2.32 -19.59
CA ILE A 275 9.86 2.01 -18.34
C ILE A 275 8.37 2.29 -18.54
N GLY A 276 8.06 3.36 -19.29
CA GLY A 276 6.72 3.91 -19.42
C GLY A 276 6.29 4.67 -18.16
N GLN A 277 5.21 5.43 -18.27
CA GLN A 277 4.69 6.23 -17.16
C GLN A 277 4.45 5.36 -15.93
N ILE A 278 5.07 5.72 -14.81
CA ILE A 278 4.76 5.21 -13.48
C ILE A 278 3.73 6.18 -12.89
N ILE A 279 2.65 5.67 -12.33
CA ILE A 279 1.50 6.50 -11.95
C ILE A 279 1.06 6.17 -10.52
N GLY A 280 1.16 7.16 -9.63
CA GLY A 280 0.64 7.07 -8.28
C GLY A 280 1.25 5.95 -7.45
N GLN A 281 2.53 5.68 -7.63
CA GLN A 281 3.28 4.55 -7.08
C GLN A 281 3.32 4.57 -5.55
N HIS A 282 3.61 3.39 -4.97
CA HIS A 282 3.81 3.18 -3.54
C HIS A 282 4.99 2.24 -3.27
N HIS A 283 5.54 2.36 -2.06
CA HIS A 283 6.55 1.46 -1.51
C HIS A 283 7.79 1.32 -2.40
N CYS A 284 8.30 2.45 -2.90
CA CYS A 284 9.56 2.50 -3.63
C CYS A 284 10.74 2.35 -2.64
N HIS A 285 11.55 1.31 -2.82
CA HIS A 285 12.72 1.07 -1.98
C HIS A 285 13.80 0.31 -2.76
N MET A 286 15.04 0.37 -2.28
CA MET A 286 16.11 -0.48 -2.80
C MET A 286 16.02 -1.85 -2.14
N ILE A 287 16.05 -2.92 -2.94
CA ILE A 287 16.14 -4.29 -2.41
C ILE A 287 17.46 -4.41 -1.64
N PRO A 288 17.42 -4.70 -0.32
CA PRO A 288 18.61 -4.74 0.51
C PRO A 288 19.63 -5.83 0.10
N LYS A 289 20.88 -5.61 0.47
CA LYS A 289 21.95 -6.61 0.37
C LYS A 289 21.55 -7.88 1.13
N GLY A 290 21.82 -9.04 0.52
CA GLY A 290 21.44 -10.35 1.06
C GLY A 290 20.11 -10.89 0.53
N LEU A 291 19.32 -10.09 -0.19
CA LEU A 291 18.10 -10.55 -0.86
C LEU A 291 18.31 -10.69 -2.38
N PRO A 292 17.65 -11.66 -3.02
CA PRO A 292 17.68 -11.77 -4.49
C PRO A 292 17.21 -10.49 -5.18
N GLY A 293 18.02 -9.96 -6.09
CA GLY A 293 17.78 -8.67 -6.73
C GLY A 293 18.40 -7.48 -6.00
N GLU A 294 19.23 -7.71 -4.99
CA GLU A 294 19.90 -6.66 -4.21
C GLU A 294 20.43 -5.49 -5.04
N GLY A 295 20.20 -4.27 -4.56
CA GLY A 295 20.59 -3.02 -5.23
C GLY A 295 19.67 -2.58 -6.35
N ASN A 296 18.67 -3.38 -6.77
CA ASN A 296 17.60 -2.90 -7.65
C ASN A 296 16.52 -2.18 -6.84
N ILE A 297 15.79 -1.30 -7.50
CA ILE A 297 14.64 -0.62 -6.90
C ILE A 297 13.39 -1.44 -7.18
N LEU A 298 12.62 -1.74 -6.13
CA LEU A 298 11.33 -2.42 -6.19
C LEU A 298 10.23 -1.43 -5.81
N LEU A 299 9.12 -1.43 -6.58
CA LEU A 299 7.99 -0.55 -6.32
C LEU A 299 6.67 -1.17 -6.81
N PHE A 300 5.58 -0.70 -6.22
CA PHE A 300 4.21 -0.93 -6.68
C PHE A 300 3.75 0.26 -7.52
N ASP A 301 3.64 0.10 -8.84
CA ASP A 301 3.12 1.11 -9.76
C ASP A 301 1.60 0.94 -9.88
N ASN A 302 0.87 1.74 -9.14
CA ASN A 302 -0.59 1.59 -8.96
C ASN A 302 -1.37 1.76 -10.25
N GLY A 303 -0.98 2.74 -11.10
CA GLY A 303 -1.78 3.10 -12.26
C GLY A 303 -3.02 3.95 -11.94
N GLY A 304 -3.26 4.24 -10.65
CA GLY A 304 -4.31 5.16 -10.23
C GLY A 304 -3.97 6.59 -10.62
N TRP A 305 -4.96 7.47 -10.60
CA TRP A 305 -4.82 8.86 -11.01
C TRP A 305 -3.81 9.64 -10.15
N ALA A 306 -2.88 10.30 -10.80
CA ALA A 306 -1.84 11.13 -10.20
C ALA A 306 -1.29 12.12 -11.24
N GLY A 307 -0.31 12.94 -10.88
CA GLY A 307 0.38 13.83 -11.78
C GLY A 307 -0.28 15.20 -11.96
N TYR A 308 0.55 16.16 -12.30
CA TYR A 308 0.18 17.53 -12.62
C TYR A 308 0.54 17.86 -14.06
N GLY A 309 -0.40 18.41 -14.83
CA GLY A 309 -0.18 18.68 -16.24
C GLY A 309 -1.20 19.60 -16.86
N LEU A 310 -1.29 19.57 -18.19
CA LEU A 310 -2.31 20.31 -18.90
C LEU A 310 -3.69 19.74 -18.61
N PRO A 311 -4.70 20.59 -18.33
CA PRO A 311 -6.08 20.16 -18.21
C PRO A 311 -6.56 19.40 -19.44
N ASP A 312 -7.35 18.36 -19.22
CA ASP A 312 -8.01 17.58 -20.27
C ASP A 312 -9.45 17.23 -19.89
N ARG A 313 -10.06 16.27 -20.60
CA ARG A 313 -11.45 15.86 -20.33
C ARG A 313 -11.60 15.06 -19.05
N MET A 314 -10.56 14.37 -18.61
CA MET A 314 -10.57 13.54 -17.40
C MET A 314 -10.18 14.37 -16.18
N SER A 315 -9.31 15.36 -16.38
CA SER A 315 -8.84 16.28 -15.36
C SER A 315 -8.96 17.73 -15.84
N THR A 316 -10.08 18.37 -15.54
CA THR A 316 -10.38 19.73 -16.01
C THR A 316 -9.58 20.82 -15.32
N ASP A 317 -8.95 20.52 -14.18
CA ASP A 317 -8.11 21.43 -13.42
C ASP A 317 -6.60 21.16 -13.58
N GLY A 318 -6.23 20.03 -14.21
CA GLY A 318 -4.85 19.63 -14.48
C GLY A 318 -4.19 18.88 -13.34
N THR A 319 -4.93 18.49 -12.29
CA THR A 319 -4.46 17.55 -11.27
C THR A 319 -4.84 16.12 -11.66
N LYS A 320 -4.05 15.12 -11.23
CA LYS A 320 -4.39 13.71 -11.48
C LYS A 320 -4.62 13.38 -12.96
N VAL A 321 -3.77 13.94 -13.81
CA VAL A 321 -3.87 13.84 -15.28
C VAL A 321 -3.46 12.47 -15.83
N ASP A 322 -2.72 11.70 -15.05
CA ASP A 322 -2.23 10.38 -15.45
C ASP A 322 -3.08 9.28 -14.81
N ILE A 323 -3.52 8.33 -15.64
CA ILE A 323 -4.29 7.15 -15.19
C ILE A 323 -4.01 5.97 -16.12
N ARG A 324 -4.04 4.76 -15.56
CA ARG A 324 -3.99 3.49 -16.26
C ARG A 324 -4.99 2.52 -15.61
N ASP A 325 -5.46 1.54 -16.35
CA ASP A 325 -6.47 0.56 -15.97
C ASP A 325 -5.94 -0.68 -15.23
N HIS A 326 -4.64 -0.70 -14.87
CA HIS A 326 -4.00 -1.81 -14.18
C HIS A 326 -2.79 -1.36 -13.36
N SER A 327 -2.39 -2.19 -12.41
CA SER A 327 -1.17 -2.04 -11.64
C SER A 327 -0.01 -2.86 -12.20
N ARG A 328 1.21 -2.49 -11.82
CA ARG A 328 2.44 -3.24 -12.13
C ARG A 328 3.32 -3.30 -10.88
N ILE A 329 4.01 -4.41 -10.68
CA ILE A 329 5.20 -4.43 -9.82
C ILE A 329 6.40 -4.28 -10.74
N LEU A 330 7.30 -3.38 -10.40
CA LEU A 330 8.50 -3.13 -11.19
C LEU A 330 9.75 -3.31 -10.32
N GLU A 331 10.70 -4.09 -10.84
CA GLU A 331 12.07 -4.15 -10.33
C GLU A 331 12.98 -3.46 -11.36
N ILE A 332 13.63 -2.38 -10.97
CA ILE A 332 14.38 -1.49 -11.85
C ILE A 332 15.84 -1.46 -11.41
N ASN A 333 16.76 -1.68 -12.33
CA ASN A 333 18.19 -1.39 -12.10
C ASN A 333 18.38 0.13 -12.05
N PRO A 334 18.83 0.74 -10.93
CA PRO A 334 18.84 2.19 -10.76
C PRO A 334 19.91 2.90 -11.59
N VAL A 335 20.95 2.18 -12.05
CA VAL A 335 22.04 2.75 -12.86
C VAL A 335 21.67 2.76 -14.34
N THR A 336 21.08 1.66 -14.81
CA THR A 336 20.74 1.51 -16.24
C THR A 336 19.31 1.86 -16.58
N LEU A 337 18.48 2.07 -15.59
CA LEU A 337 17.02 2.30 -15.68
C LEU A 337 16.29 1.20 -16.47
N LYS A 338 16.84 -0.02 -16.48
CA LYS A 338 16.17 -1.18 -17.09
C LYS A 338 15.22 -1.83 -16.08
N VAL A 339 14.02 -2.12 -16.52
CA VAL A 339 13.13 -3.05 -15.81
C VAL A 339 13.72 -4.45 -15.97
N VAL A 340 14.13 -5.06 -14.86
CA VAL A 340 14.78 -6.38 -14.83
C VAL A 340 13.81 -7.49 -14.50
N TRP A 341 12.71 -7.17 -13.81
CA TRP A 341 11.58 -8.03 -13.55
C TRP A 341 10.32 -7.18 -13.38
N SER A 342 9.18 -7.75 -13.73
CA SER A 342 7.88 -7.12 -13.51
C SER A 342 6.81 -8.18 -13.30
N TYR A 343 5.73 -7.78 -12.62
CA TYR A 343 4.50 -8.56 -12.50
C TYR A 343 3.31 -7.70 -12.91
N THR A 344 2.42 -8.27 -13.69
CA THR A 344 1.21 -7.60 -14.20
C THR A 344 0.03 -8.57 -14.23
N ALA A 345 -1.18 -8.06 -14.44
CA ALA A 345 -2.38 -8.89 -14.58
C ALA A 345 -2.24 -9.95 -15.69
N SER A 346 -1.56 -9.62 -16.79
CA SER A 346 -1.38 -10.52 -17.93
C SER A 346 -0.49 -11.74 -17.63
N ASP A 347 0.29 -11.70 -16.57
CA ASP A 347 1.18 -12.79 -16.22
C ASP A 347 0.44 -14.04 -15.70
N ASN A 348 -0.82 -13.88 -15.28
CA ASN A 348 -1.67 -14.98 -14.77
C ASN A 348 -2.67 -15.51 -15.79
N VAL A 349 -2.62 -15.04 -17.04
CA VAL A 349 -3.62 -15.40 -18.03
C VAL A 349 -3.06 -16.37 -19.06
N THR A 350 -3.64 -17.56 -19.05
CA THR A 350 -3.50 -18.54 -20.09
C THR A 350 -4.70 -18.45 -21.04
N GLY A 351 -4.56 -17.79 -22.19
CA GLY A 351 -5.65 -17.75 -23.17
C GLY A 351 -5.56 -16.64 -24.21
N MET A 352 -6.44 -16.68 -25.19
CA MET A 352 -6.38 -15.92 -26.42
C MET A 352 -6.96 -14.48 -26.32
N MET A 353 -7.44 -14.05 -25.16
CA MET A 353 -8.12 -12.74 -24.97
C MET A 353 -7.48 -11.90 -23.85
N PRO A 354 -6.34 -11.27 -24.08
CA PRO A 354 -5.68 -10.43 -23.06
C PRO A 354 -6.47 -9.17 -22.66
N ILE A 355 -7.50 -8.80 -23.42
CA ILE A 355 -8.24 -7.53 -23.29
C ILE A 355 -9.10 -7.47 -21.99
N ILE A 356 -9.48 -8.62 -21.42
CA ILE A 356 -10.40 -8.69 -20.27
C ILE A 356 -9.63 -8.74 -18.94
N VAL A 357 -8.31 -8.77 -18.93
CA VAL A 357 -7.49 -9.23 -17.82
C VAL A 357 -6.86 -8.12 -17.00
N ASN A 358 -6.74 -6.93 -17.58
CA ASN A 358 -6.03 -5.82 -16.94
C ASN A 358 -6.56 -5.50 -15.53
N THR A 359 -7.86 -5.59 -15.32
CA THR A 359 -8.51 -5.31 -14.04
C THR A 359 -8.36 -6.40 -12.98
N THR A 360 -7.80 -7.57 -13.32
CA THR A 360 -7.60 -8.67 -12.35
C THR A 360 -6.42 -8.43 -11.41
N PHE A 361 -5.60 -7.42 -11.70
CA PHE A 361 -4.58 -6.89 -10.80
C PHE A 361 -4.56 -5.37 -10.88
N TYR A 362 -5.35 -4.73 -10.02
CA TYR A 362 -5.46 -3.29 -10.01
C TYR A 362 -5.77 -2.75 -8.61
N SER A 363 -4.81 -2.09 -8.01
CA SER A 363 -4.98 -1.33 -6.78
C SER A 363 -4.56 0.11 -7.03
N GLN A 364 -5.55 0.97 -7.24
CA GLN A 364 -5.32 2.38 -7.64
C GLN A 364 -4.67 3.24 -6.55
N LEU A 365 -4.67 2.77 -5.31
CA LEU A 365 -4.11 3.44 -4.14
C LEU A 365 -3.36 2.42 -3.28
N ILE A 366 -2.56 2.91 -2.31
CA ILE A 366 -1.88 2.09 -1.31
C ILE A 366 -1.07 0.94 -1.92
N SER A 367 -0.87 -0.18 -1.19
CA SER A 367 -0.19 -1.37 -1.73
C SER A 367 1.32 -1.42 -1.50
N SER A 368 1.90 -2.60 -1.69
CA SER A 368 3.33 -2.80 -1.52
C SER A 368 3.85 -4.05 -2.24
N ALA A 369 5.17 -4.13 -2.38
CA ALA A 369 5.87 -5.33 -2.79
C ALA A 369 7.07 -5.55 -1.87
N GLN A 370 7.26 -6.77 -1.38
CA GLN A 370 8.40 -7.18 -0.55
C GLN A 370 9.17 -8.29 -1.25
N ARG A 371 10.49 -8.14 -1.38
CA ARG A 371 11.33 -9.24 -1.83
C ARG A 371 11.59 -10.20 -0.66
N LEU A 372 11.30 -11.48 -0.87
CA LEU A 372 11.49 -12.54 0.12
C LEU A 372 12.84 -13.24 -0.03
N PRO A 373 13.38 -13.86 1.04
CA PRO A 373 14.69 -14.54 1.01
C PRO A 373 14.82 -15.66 -0.03
N ASN A 374 13.71 -16.36 -0.34
CA ASN A 374 13.69 -17.40 -1.37
C ASN A 374 13.64 -16.86 -2.81
N GLY A 375 13.60 -15.53 -2.99
CA GLY A 375 13.53 -14.86 -4.29
C GLY A 375 12.13 -14.55 -4.78
N ASN A 376 11.11 -15.01 -4.09
CA ASN A 376 9.73 -14.68 -4.38
C ASN A 376 9.43 -13.21 -4.00
N THR A 377 8.30 -12.71 -4.46
CA THR A 377 7.81 -11.38 -4.13
C THR A 377 6.45 -11.48 -3.47
N LEU A 378 6.33 -10.99 -2.24
CA LEU A 378 5.03 -10.80 -1.57
C LEU A 378 4.43 -9.48 -2.06
N ILE A 379 3.21 -9.53 -2.55
CA ILE A 379 2.49 -8.39 -3.13
C ILE A 379 1.23 -8.14 -2.29
N THR A 380 1.06 -6.90 -1.86
CA THR A 380 -0.18 -6.44 -1.23
C THR A 380 -0.99 -5.66 -2.26
N GLU A 381 -2.09 -6.22 -2.74
CA GLU A 381 -3.10 -5.54 -3.55
C GLU A 381 -4.11 -4.88 -2.60
N GLY A 382 -3.72 -3.72 -2.09
CA GLY A 382 -4.28 -3.14 -0.87
C GLY A 382 -5.74 -2.77 -0.94
N CYS A 383 -6.21 -2.18 -2.05
CA CYS A 383 -7.61 -1.78 -2.23
C CYS A 383 -8.61 -2.95 -2.16
N PHE A 384 -8.14 -4.16 -2.41
CA PHE A 384 -8.95 -5.37 -2.34
C PHE A 384 -8.62 -6.28 -1.16
N SER A 385 -7.74 -5.83 -0.26
CA SER A 385 -7.28 -6.60 0.91
C SER A 385 -6.73 -7.99 0.54
N ARG A 386 -6.13 -8.09 -0.66
CA ARG A 386 -5.52 -9.30 -1.17
C ARG A 386 -4.01 -9.22 -1.01
N ILE A 387 -3.42 -10.24 -0.42
CA ILE A 387 -1.98 -10.38 -0.26
C ILE A 387 -1.60 -11.71 -0.92
N PHE A 388 -0.58 -11.70 -1.77
CA PHE A 388 -0.18 -12.92 -2.45
C PHE A 388 1.33 -12.95 -2.71
N GLU A 389 1.88 -14.15 -2.78
CA GLU A 389 3.29 -14.40 -3.06
C GLU A 389 3.43 -15.02 -4.43
N VAL A 390 4.32 -14.42 -5.23
CA VAL A 390 4.64 -14.93 -6.57
C VAL A 390 6.11 -15.34 -6.65
N THR A 391 6.38 -16.44 -7.37
CA THR A 391 7.73 -16.86 -7.71
C THR A 391 8.36 -15.90 -8.72
N LYS A 392 9.67 -16.03 -8.95
CA LYS A 392 10.37 -15.28 -10.03
C LYS A 392 9.70 -15.52 -11.39
N ASP A 393 9.15 -16.72 -11.63
CA ASP A 393 8.44 -17.10 -12.85
C ASP A 393 6.95 -16.73 -12.81
N LYS A 394 6.53 -15.94 -11.79
CA LYS A 394 5.21 -15.33 -11.66
C LYS A 394 4.08 -16.30 -11.31
N GLU A 395 4.40 -17.51 -10.85
CA GLU A 395 3.41 -18.44 -10.28
C GLU A 395 2.96 -17.92 -8.91
N ILE A 396 1.64 -17.85 -8.67
CA ILE A 396 1.11 -17.56 -7.34
C ILE A 396 1.21 -18.82 -6.49
N VAL A 397 1.98 -18.76 -5.40
CA VAL A 397 2.25 -19.90 -4.51
C VAL A 397 1.66 -19.73 -3.12
N TRP A 398 1.21 -18.54 -2.78
CA TRP A 398 0.40 -18.24 -1.61
C TRP A 398 -0.54 -17.07 -1.91
N GLU A 399 -1.77 -17.17 -1.44
CA GLU A 399 -2.75 -16.09 -1.58
C GLU A 399 -3.65 -16.04 -0.35
N TYR A 400 -3.85 -14.85 0.17
CA TYR A 400 -4.70 -14.57 1.30
C TYR A 400 -5.56 -13.35 1.02
N ARG A 401 -6.81 -13.42 1.44
CA ARG A 401 -7.72 -12.30 1.43
C ARG A 401 -8.25 -12.03 2.83
N ALA A 402 -8.05 -10.81 3.31
CA ALA A 402 -8.45 -10.43 4.65
C ALA A 402 -10.00 -10.48 4.82
N PRO A 403 -10.51 -11.19 5.84
CA PRO A 403 -11.95 -11.40 6.03
C PRO A 403 -12.66 -10.29 6.85
N PHE A 404 -11.97 -9.22 7.21
CA PHE A 404 -12.41 -8.22 8.22
C PHE A 404 -13.39 -7.18 7.67
N THR A 405 -14.39 -7.62 6.90
CA THR A 405 -15.29 -6.76 6.12
C THR A 405 -16.33 -6.03 6.94
N LYS A 406 -16.75 -6.61 8.06
CA LYS A 406 -17.78 -6.03 8.93
C LYS A 406 -17.22 -4.94 9.83
N GLU A 407 -16.02 -5.18 10.32
CA GLU A 407 -15.32 -4.33 11.26
C GLU A 407 -14.67 -3.14 10.57
N SER A 408 -14.24 -3.33 9.32
CA SER A 408 -13.60 -2.30 8.49
C SER A 408 -14.38 -2.05 7.20
N PRO A 409 -15.40 -1.19 7.23
CA PRO A 409 -16.12 -0.78 6.02
C PRO A 409 -15.16 -0.01 5.09
N GLY A 410 -14.89 -0.56 3.92
CA GLY A 410 -13.90 -0.01 2.98
C GLY A 410 -12.73 -0.95 2.72
N GLN A 411 -12.65 -2.02 3.49
CA GLN A 411 -11.75 -3.17 3.29
C GLN A 411 -10.47 -2.82 2.53
N PHE A 412 -9.48 -2.28 3.22
CA PHE A 412 -8.18 -2.13 2.61
C PHE A 412 -7.07 -2.56 3.58
N VAL A 413 -6.00 -3.07 3.02
CA VAL A 413 -4.74 -3.30 3.71
C VAL A 413 -3.73 -2.33 3.13
N TYR A 414 -3.27 -1.38 3.96
CA TYR A 414 -2.33 -0.37 3.49
C TYR A 414 -1.06 -1.01 2.92
N ARG A 415 -0.40 -1.84 3.74
CA ARG A 415 0.83 -2.54 3.39
C ARG A 415 1.00 -3.75 4.32
N ALA A 416 1.35 -4.91 3.78
CA ALA A 416 1.63 -6.11 4.55
C ALA A 416 3.07 -6.54 4.38
N TYR A 417 3.63 -7.12 5.46
CA TYR A 417 4.99 -7.64 5.47
C TYR A 417 5.04 -9.05 6.05
N ARG A 418 5.87 -9.91 5.47
CA ARG A 418 6.15 -11.24 6.02
C ARG A 418 7.49 -11.25 6.73
N TYR A 419 7.50 -11.90 7.89
CA TYR A 419 8.64 -12.07 8.78
C TYR A 419 8.83 -13.54 9.12
N PRO A 420 10.07 -14.01 9.39
CA PRO A 420 10.29 -15.39 9.79
C PRO A 420 9.67 -15.66 11.16
N TYR A 421 9.40 -16.94 11.45
CA TYR A 421 8.75 -17.34 12.71
C TYR A 421 9.55 -16.97 13.96
N ASP A 422 10.87 -16.95 13.89
CA ASP A 422 11.77 -16.61 15.00
C ASP A 422 11.75 -15.11 15.41
N TYR A 423 11.13 -14.24 14.59
CA TYR A 423 10.82 -12.86 14.99
C TYR A 423 9.84 -12.79 16.18
N VAL A 424 9.07 -13.88 16.40
CA VAL A 424 8.03 -13.97 17.42
C VAL A 424 8.32 -15.16 18.35
N PRO A 425 9.28 -15.03 19.27
CA PRO A 425 9.67 -16.13 20.18
C PRO A 425 8.57 -16.52 21.17
N GLN A 426 7.47 -15.73 21.24
CA GLN A 426 6.32 -16.01 22.08
C GLN A 426 5.39 -17.11 21.52
N LEU A 427 5.57 -17.50 20.27
CA LEU A 427 4.75 -18.50 19.59
C LEU A 427 5.59 -19.70 19.15
N ASP A 428 5.04 -20.89 19.28
CA ASP A 428 5.57 -22.05 18.59
C ASP A 428 5.33 -21.94 17.08
N LYS A 429 6.23 -22.56 16.29
CA LYS A 429 6.03 -22.63 14.84
C LYS A 429 4.72 -23.36 14.54
N PRO A 430 3.78 -22.74 13.80
CA PRO A 430 2.50 -23.37 13.46
C PRO A 430 2.69 -24.56 12.51
N GLU A 431 1.74 -25.48 12.53
CA GLU A 431 1.61 -26.49 11.49
C GLU A 431 1.20 -25.80 10.18
N GLU A 432 1.85 -26.18 9.10
CA GLU A 432 1.60 -25.64 7.77
C GLU A 432 0.85 -26.66 6.92
N VAL A 433 -0.38 -26.31 6.51
CA VAL A 433 -1.25 -27.19 5.72
C VAL A 433 -1.38 -26.62 4.31
N PRO A 434 -1.04 -27.39 3.25
CA PRO A 434 -1.24 -26.96 1.88
C PRO A 434 -2.70 -26.59 1.58
N VAL A 435 -2.90 -25.53 0.78
CA VAL A 435 -4.21 -25.13 0.29
C VAL A 435 -4.18 -25.07 -1.23
N GLU A 436 -4.91 -25.98 -1.86
CA GLU A 436 -5.03 -25.99 -3.31
C GLU A 436 -5.92 -24.85 -3.80
N ARG A 437 -5.56 -24.28 -4.95
CA ARG A 437 -6.38 -23.29 -5.61
C ARG A 437 -7.75 -23.86 -5.91
N LEU A 438 -8.80 -23.11 -5.58
CA LEU A 438 -10.16 -23.50 -5.95
C LEU A 438 -10.29 -23.61 -7.48
N GLU A 439 -10.86 -24.70 -7.92
CA GLU A 439 -11.20 -24.90 -9.31
C GLU A 439 -12.45 -24.07 -9.63
N VAL A 440 -12.22 -22.90 -10.24
CA VAL A 440 -13.29 -21.91 -10.47
C VAL A 440 -14.39 -22.41 -11.41
N GLU A 441 -14.08 -23.40 -12.26
CA GLU A 441 -15.08 -24.01 -13.15
C GLU A 441 -16.12 -24.84 -12.39
N THR A 442 -15.73 -25.38 -11.23
CA THR A 442 -16.62 -26.16 -10.36
C THR A 442 -17.06 -25.42 -9.10
N PHE A 443 -16.53 -24.19 -8.89
CA PHE A 443 -16.87 -23.39 -7.72
C PHE A 443 -18.37 -23.14 -7.65
N ARG A 444 -18.95 -23.40 -6.49
CA ARG A 444 -20.35 -23.10 -6.17
C ARG A 444 -20.42 -22.28 -4.90
N VAL A 445 -21.31 -21.32 -4.88
CA VAL A 445 -21.64 -20.62 -3.63
C VAL A 445 -22.16 -21.65 -2.63
N PRO A 446 -21.71 -21.66 -1.37
CA PRO A 446 -22.23 -22.59 -0.37
C PRO A 446 -23.76 -22.55 -0.34
N GLY A 447 -24.40 -23.71 -0.50
CA GLY A 447 -25.86 -23.85 -0.59
C GLY A 447 -26.44 -23.76 -2.01
N ALA A 448 -25.66 -23.36 -3.01
CA ALA A 448 -26.11 -23.42 -4.39
C ALA A 448 -26.20 -24.87 -4.88
N ALA A 449 -27.28 -25.22 -5.57
CA ALA A 449 -27.40 -26.53 -6.23
C ALA A 449 -26.30 -26.73 -7.24
N PRO A 450 -25.73 -27.95 -7.36
CA PRO A 450 -24.75 -28.24 -8.39
C PRO A 450 -25.42 -28.08 -9.76
N GLY A 451 -24.96 -27.06 -10.52
CA GLY A 451 -25.44 -26.88 -11.89
C GLY A 451 -24.95 -28.05 -12.74
N MET A 452 -25.88 -28.72 -13.38
CA MET A 452 -25.58 -29.71 -14.41
C MET A 452 -25.89 -29.06 -15.76
N LEU A 453 -25.02 -29.24 -16.75
CA LEU A 453 -25.20 -28.64 -18.08
C LEU A 453 -26.48 -29.09 -18.80
N ASP A 454 -27.07 -30.17 -18.36
CA ASP A 454 -28.30 -30.80 -18.87
C ASP A 454 -29.55 -30.52 -18.00
N HIS A 455 -29.37 -29.84 -16.86
CA HIS A 455 -30.44 -29.37 -15.98
C HIS A 455 -30.37 -27.88 -15.80
N PHE A 456 -31.20 -27.16 -16.54
CA PHE A 456 -31.45 -25.77 -16.26
C PHE A 456 -32.68 -25.69 -15.35
N THR A 457 -32.46 -25.30 -14.10
CA THR A 457 -33.58 -24.74 -13.34
C THR A 457 -33.68 -23.28 -13.78
N THR A 458 -34.49 -23.04 -14.80
CA THR A 458 -35.01 -21.69 -14.97
C THR A 458 -36.05 -21.53 -13.87
N VAL A 459 -35.99 -20.45 -13.14
CA VAL A 459 -37.14 -19.96 -12.40
C VAL A 459 -38.04 -19.29 -13.45
N PRO A 460 -38.99 -20.01 -14.05
CA PRO A 460 -39.69 -19.50 -15.24
C PRO A 460 -40.64 -18.37 -14.89
N GLU A 461 -40.92 -18.17 -13.62
CA GLU A 461 -41.85 -17.16 -13.15
C GLU A 461 -41.34 -16.62 -11.81
N ALA A 462 -40.46 -15.64 -11.87
CA ALA A 462 -39.98 -14.93 -10.68
C ALA A 462 -41.08 -13.96 -10.16
N LYS A 463 -42.23 -14.53 -9.83
CA LYS A 463 -43.28 -13.76 -9.14
C LYS A 463 -42.75 -13.35 -7.78
N GLY A 464 -42.77 -12.07 -7.50
CA GLY A 464 -42.15 -11.51 -6.28
C GLY A 464 -40.75 -10.94 -6.49
N TYR A 465 -40.07 -11.25 -7.57
CA TYR A 465 -38.76 -10.69 -7.87
C TYR A 465 -38.79 -9.16 -8.09
N THR A 466 -39.93 -8.66 -8.58
CA THR A 466 -40.14 -7.22 -8.83
C THR A 466 -40.60 -6.45 -7.58
N SER A 467 -41.06 -7.11 -6.54
CA SER A 467 -41.55 -6.47 -5.31
C SER A 467 -40.58 -6.58 -4.14
N ASN A 468 -39.56 -7.41 -4.26
CA ASN A 468 -38.57 -7.65 -3.22
C ASN A 468 -37.17 -7.40 -3.74
N LEU A 469 -36.41 -6.55 -3.03
CA LEU A 469 -35.01 -6.24 -3.39
C LEU A 469 -34.05 -7.39 -3.04
N ASP A 470 -34.54 -8.48 -2.49
CA ASP A 470 -33.76 -9.67 -2.21
C ASP A 470 -33.50 -10.48 -3.48
N ALA A 471 -32.25 -10.60 -3.85
CA ALA A 471 -31.82 -11.07 -5.17
C ALA A 471 -31.92 -12.58 -5.41
N CYS A 472 -32.41 -13.38 -4.46
CA CYS A 472 -32.55 -14.82 -4.62
C CYS A 472 -33.87 -15.29 -4.00
N VAL A 473 -34.79 -15.71 -4.84
CA VAL A 473 -36.02 -16.42 -4.42
C VAL A 473 -35.80 -17.90 -4.70
N THR A 474 -35.93 -18.75 -3.68
CA THR A 474 -35.99 -20.21 -3.85
C THR A 474 -37.42 -20.63 -4.16
N ASP A 475 -37.60 -21.79 -4.81
CA ASP A 475 -38.95 -22.33 -5.12
C ASP A 475 -39.85 -22.41 -3.86
N ASP A 476 -39.28 -22.61 -2.68
CA ASP A 476 -39.98 -22.67 -1.41
C ASP A 476 -40.51 -21.30 -0.93
N GLN A 477 -40.10 -20.21 -1.55
CA GLN A 477 -40.49 -18.84 -1.25
C GLN A 477 -41.55 -18.30 -2.23
N ILE A 478 -41.89 -19.08 -3.23
CA ILE A 478 -42.94 -18.75 -4.20
C ILE A 478 -44.27 -19.24 -3.59
N ASP A 479 -45.07 -18.32 -3.06
CA ASP A 479 -46.41 -18.64 -2.57
C ASP A 479 -47.38 -18.67 -3.76
N ASP A 480 -47.68 -19.87 -4.22
CA ASP A 480 -48.64 -20.12 -5.32
C ASP A 480 -50.07 -19.67 -4.98
N SER A 481 -50.36 -19.37 -3.68
CA SER A 481 -51.68 -18.94 -3.25
C SER A 481 -52.00 -17.48 -3.50
N SER A 482 -50.97 -16.67 -3.92
CA SER A 482 -51.11 -15.21 -4.12
C SER A 482 -51.27 -14.81 -5.58
N THR A 483 -51.48 -15.75 -6.50
CA THR A 483 -51.66 -15.43 -7.91
C THR A 483 -53.06 -14.92 -8.16
N ASP A 484 -53.21 -13.61 -8.19
CA ASP A 484 -54.34 -12.98 -8.90
C ASP A 484 -54.09 -13.18 -10.42
N PRO A 485 -55.02 -13.78 -11.17
CA PRO A 485 -54.82 -14.03 -12.58
C PRO A 485 -54.69 -12.76 -13.45
N ASP A 486 -54.88 -11.59 -12.87
CA ASP A 486 -54.81 -10.30 -13.53
C ASP A 486 -53.47 -9.54 -13.29
N ASP A 487 -52.55 -10.09 -12.46
CA ASP A 487 -51.21 -9.51 -12.30
C ASP A 487 -50.28 -9.91 -13.50
N GLU A 488 -50.39 -9.21 -14.60
CA GLU A 488 -49.36 -9.26 -15.67
C GLU A 488 -48.06 -8.72 -15.11
N VAL A 489 -47.17 -9.62 -14.73
CA VAL A 489 -45.77 -9.28 -14.41
C VAL A 489 -45.11 -8.82 -15.71
N THR A 490 -44.98 -7.51 -15.86
CA THR A 490 -44.10 -6.95 -16.86
C THR A 490 -42.63 -7.21 -16.48
N GLY A 491 -42.19 -8.43 -16.71
CA GLY A 491 -40.81 -8.82 -16.52
C GLY A 491 -39.91 -8.02 -17.47
N ALA A 492 -38.86 -7.43 -16.93
CA ALA A 492 -37.80 -6.87 -17.75
C ALA A 492 -37.24 -7.97 -18.65
N LYS A 493 -37.43 -7.82 -19.94
CA LYS A 493 -36.73 -8.64 -20.94
C LYS A 493 -35.27 -8.15 -20.98
N PHE A 494 -34.32 -9.01 -20.63
CA PHE A 494 -32.91 -8.83 -20.95
C PHE A 494 -32.65 -9.05 -22.43
#